data_8d9d8812471d85821f4930cdf595f3ea
#
_entry.id   8d9d8812471d85821f4930cdf595f3ea
#
_cell.length_a   1.000
_cell.length_b   1.000
_cell.length_c   1.000
_cell.angle_alpha   90.00
_cell.angle_beta   90.00
_cell.angle_gamma   90.00
#
_symmetry.space_group_name_H-M   'P 1'
#
loop_
_entity.id
_entity.type
_entity.pdbx_description
1 polymer ?
#
loop_
_entity_poly.entity_id
_entity_poly.type
_entity_poly.pdbx_seq_one_letter_code
_entity_poly.pdbx_strand_id
1 'polypeptide(L)'
;MKPNDAQLFSISSDWQSEFKRLEGAYAPSTMRAYHADIEIYIQWCALSDRTPFPGSVETVCAFLLDQDSFAPATVRRRVYAIRKVHQLLRLPDPTYDEDINLTFRRIRRSKTSRPRQAKGMTKSYLDKFLAVQPDNPWGLRNKAMLSLGYDLLTRRSELVAITVEDVEFRSDETLRVLIRRSKTDPGGYGRVAFTSKRTGTLVTEWLEWRGYNFEPLFCPIYQGHAVNRHLSDTTVKHLIKSAAKNAGLDPNDVNDFSGHSMRVGAAQDLLKAGHDTAAIMRAGGWKSINVLTRYLENAECNVWL
;
A
#
# COMPACT_ATOMS: atom_id res chain seq x y z
N MET A 1 31.46 21.33 -27.14
CA MET A 1 31.71 20.03 -27.80
C MET A 1 30.39 19.24 -27.66
N LYS A 2 29.66 19.00 -28.74
CA LYS A 2 28.42 18.22 -28.70
C LYS A 2 28.77 16.75 -28.46
N PRO A 3 28.15 16.04 -27.56
CA PRO A 3 28.40 14.61 -27.39
C PRO A 3 27.98 13.88 -28.67
N ASN A 4 28.81 12.92 -29.08
CA ASN A 4 28.61 12.12 -30.29
C ASN A 4 27.41 11.17 -30.09
N ASP A 5 26.60 10.95 -31.12
CA ASP A 5 25.36 10.12 -31.04
C ASP A 5 25.62 8.71 -30.48
N ALA A 6 26.81 8.14 -30.71
CA ALA A 6 27.23 6.87 -30.14
C ALA A 6 27.40 6.92 -28.60
N GLN A 7 27.79 8.06 -28.02
CA GLN A 7 27.87 8.28 -26.58
C GLN A 7 26.48 8.44 -25.95
N LEU A 8 25.54 9.05 -26.65
CA LEU A 8 24.14 9.19 -26.19
C LEU A 8 23.43 7.84 -26.17
N PHE A 9 23.67 6.96 -27.14
CA PHE A 9 23.15 5.60 -27.15
C PHE A 9 23.74 4.74 -26.00
N SER A 10 25.02 4.90 -25.66
CA SER A 10 25.66 4.18 -24.56
C SER A 10 25.15 4.64 -23.17
N ILE A 11 24.87 5.93 -22.99
CA ILE A 11 24.33 6.50 -21.73
C ILE A 11 22.88 6.06 -21.52
N SER A 12 22.09 5.93 -22.58
CA SER A 12 20.71 5.45 -22.51
C SER A 12 20.62 3.95 -22.16
N SER A 13 21.64 3.15 -22.46
CA SER A 13 21.67 1.71 -22.16
C SER A 13 22.18 1.37 -20.76
N ASP A 14 22.81 2.30 -20.05
CA ASP A 14 23.46 2.02 -18.76
C ASP A 14 22.61 2.41 -17.52
N TRP A 15 21.46 3.07 -17.71
CA TRP A 15 20.63 3.48 -16.57
C TRP A 15 20.14 2.32 -15.71
N GLN A 16 19.91 1.16 -16.28
CA GLN A 16 19.45 -0.04 -15.55
C GLN A 16 20.53 -0.58 -14.62
N SER A 17 21.81 -0.54 -15.05
CA SER A 17 22.95 -0.92 -14.21
C SER A 17 23.06 0.03 -13.01
N GLU A 18 23.04 1.34 -13.26
CA GLU A 18 23.10 2.35 -12.20
C GLU A 18 21.87 2.31 -11.28
N PHE A 19 20.70 1.96 -11.83
CA PHE A 19 19.46 1.85 -11.05
C PHE A 19 19.53 0.75 -10.00
N LYS A 20 20.29 -0.34 -10.25
CA LYS A 20 20.49 -1.41 -9.25
C LYS A 20 21.17 -0.92 -7.97
N ARG A 21 21.91 0.18 -8.01
CA ARG A 21 22.52 0.80 -6.82
C ARG A 21 21.50 1.28 -5.79
N LEU A 22 20.23 1.35 -6.15
CA LEU A 22 19.14 1.68 -5.22
C LEU A 22 18.71 0.48 -4.36
N GLU A 23 19.16 -0.73 -4.69
CA GLU A 23 18.84 -1.94 -3.92
C GLU A 23 19.31 -1.79 -2.48
N GLY A 24 18.44 -2.18 -1.54
CA GLY A 24 18.68 -1.99 -0.11
C GLY A 24 18.45 -0.58 0.42
N ALA A 25 18.65 0.46 -0.40
CA ALA A 25 18.38 1.85 -0.01
C ALA A 25 16.92 2.26 -0.22
N TYR A 26 16.23 1.62 -1.15
CA TYR A 26 14.82 1.88 -1.48
C TYR A 26 13.97 0.62 -1.31
N ALA A 27 12.72 0.81 -0.91
CA ALA A 27 11.78 -0.31 -0.83
C ALA A 27 11.59 -0.97 -2.22
N PRO A 28 11.51 -2.32 -2.32
CA PRO A 28 11.34 -3.01 -3.60
C PRO A 28 10.13 -2.53 -4.42
N SER A 29 9.04 -2.13 -3.74
CA SER A 29 7.85 -1.57 -4.41
C SER A 29 8.12 -0.19 -5.03
N THR A 30 8.96 0.63 -4.41
CA THR A 30 9.37 1.94 -4.95
C THR A 30 10.26 1.73 -6.16
N MET A 31 11.20 0.80 -6.08
CA MET A 31 12.07 0.48 -7.21
C MET A 31 11.28 -0.01 -8.42
N ARG A 32 10.35 -0.97 -8.22
CA ARG A 32 9.48 -1.43 -9.32
C ARG A 32 8.67 -0.29 -9.95
N ALA A 33 8.13 0.62 -9.12
CA ALA A 33 7.36 1.75 -9.62
C ALA A 33 8.22 2.74 -10.41
N TYR A 34 9.42 3.07 -9.91
CA TYR A 34 10.34 3.97 -10.62
C TYR A 34 10.85 3.35 -11.92
N HIS A 35 11.21 2.06 -11.90
CA HIS A 35 11.64 1.36 -13.10
C HIS A 35 10.57 1.43 -14.21
N ALA A 36 9.34 1.07 -13.89
CA ALA A 36 8.23 1.16 -14.83
C ALA A 36 7.97 2.60 -15.32
N ASP A 37 8.07 3.60 -14.43
CA ASP A 37 7.91 5.01 -14.81
C ASP A 37 9.01 5.49 -15.76
N ILE A 38 10.25 5.03 -15.59
CA ILE A 38 11.38 5.35 -16.46
C ILE A 38 11.23 4.67 -17.82
N GLU A 39 10.82 3.41 -17.86
CA GLU A 39 10.54 2.74 -19.13
C GLU A 39 9.47 3.47 -19.94
N ILE A 40 8.39 3.93 -19.29
CA ILE A 40 7.34 4.74 -19.92
C ILE A 40 7.94 6.06 -20.46
N TYR A 41 8.81 6.73 -19.72
CA TYR A 41 9.43 7.98 -20.15
C TYR A 41 10.36 7.77 -21.33
N ILE A 42 11.22 6.74 -21.31
CA ILE A 42 12.15 6.41 -22.40
C ILE A 42 11.37 6.06 -23.67
N GLN A 43 10.34 5.24 -23.54
CA GLN A 43 9.48 4.86 -24.66
C GLN A 43 8.77 6.07 -25.27
N TRP A 44 8.24 6.97 -24.43
CA TRP A 44 7.62 8.20 -24.89
C TRP A 44 8.62 9.11 -25.61
N CYS A 45 9.85 9.26 -25.09
CA CYS A 45 10.90 10.02 -25.74
C CYS A 45 11.26 9.45 -27.12
N ALA A 46 11.37 8.13 -27.24
CA ALA A 46 11.65 7.46 -28.52
C ALA A 46 10.54 7.71 -29.55
N LEU A 47 9.27 7.67 -29.14
CA LEU A 47 8.14 7.96 -30.01
C LEU A 47 8.02 9.44 -30.40
N SER A 48 8.57 10.33 -29.60
CA SER A 48 8.54 11.78 -29.82
C SER A 48 9.83 12.36 -30.41
N ASP A 49 10.77 11.51 -30.82
CA ASP A 49 12.09 11.87 -31.31
C ASP A 49 12.85 12.81 -30.35
N ARG A 50 12.87 12.43 -29.06
CA ARG A 50 13.50 13.20 -27.98
C ARG A 50 14.51 12.37 -27.23
N THR A 51 15.55 13.03 -26.71
CA THR A 51 16.59 12.38 -25.88
C THR A 51 16.08 12.26 -24.43
N PRO A 52 16.02 11.03 -23.85
CA PRO A 52 15.58 10.85 -22.48
C PRO A 52 16.66 11.27 -21.45
N PHE A 53 17.95 11.01 -21.72
CA PHE A 53 19.07 11.29 -20.81
C PHE A 53 20.30 11.80 -21.57
N PRO A 54 20.81 13.03 -21.24
CA PRO A 54 20.16 14.02 -20.39
C PRO A 54 18.87 14.56 -21.04
N GLY A 55 17.78 14.55 -20.26
CA GLY A 55 16.53 15.16 -20.70
C GLY A 55 16.58 16.68 -20.57
N SER A 56 16.01 17.41 -21.54
CA SER A 56 15.85 18.85 -21.42
C SER A 56 14.58 19.22 -20.62
N VAL A 57 14.52 20.46 -20.15
CA VAL A 57 13.32 21.00 -19.46
C VAL A 57 12.09 20.87 -20.36
N GLU A 58 12.22 21.26 -21.65
CA GLU A 58 11.15 21.18 -22.64
C GLU A 58 10.67 19.72 -22.86
N THR A 59 11.62 18.76 -22.87
CA THR A 59 11.28 17.33 -23.02
C THR A 59 10.47 16.84 -21.84
N VAL A 60 10.90 17.15 -20.61
CA VAL A 60 10.18 16.72 -19.41
C VAL A 60 8.83 17.44 -19.30
N CYS A 61 8.74 18.74 -19.58
CA CYS A 61 7.45 19.47 -19.60
C CYS A 61 6.47 18.87 -20.59
N ALA A 62 6.90 18.58 -21.82
CA ALA A 62 6.07 17.95 -22.85
C ALA A 62 5.59 16.56 -22.42
N PHE A 63 6.47 15.74 -21.85
CA PHE A 63 6.09 14.45 -21.28
C PHE A 63 5.03 14.60 -20.20
N LEU A 64 5.20 15.54 -19.25
CA LEU A 64 4.23 15.74 -18.17
C LEU A 64 2.85 16.18 -18.69
N LEU A 65 2.79 17.02 -19.70
CA LEU A 65 1.55 17.45 -20.33
C LEU A 65 0.82 16.27 -20.99
N ASP A 66 1.55 15.38 -21.65
CA ASP A 66 0.97 14.17 -22.24
C ASP A 66 0.48 13.16 -21.18
N GLN A 67 0.94 13.30 -19.94
CA GLN A 67 0.52 12.48 -18.81
C GLN A 67 -0.64 13.08 -18.01
N ASP A 68 -1.32 14.08 -18.51
CA ASP A 68 -2.36 14.80 -17.78
C ASP A 68 -3.60 13.94 -17.46
N SER A 69 -3.84 12.84 -18.22
CA SER A 69 -4.90 11.87 -17.92
C SER A 69 -4.71 11.13 -16.60
N PHE A 70 -3.47 11.01 -16.11
CA PHE A 70 -3.15 10.30 -14.88
C PHE A 70 -3.38 11.15 -13.62
N ALA A 71 -3.52 10.47 -12.46
CA ALA A 71 -3.62 11.15 -11.18
C ALA A 71 -2.36 11.97 -10.88
N PRO A 72 -2.49 13.18 -10.27
CA PRO A 72 -1.34 14.04 -9.95
C PRO A 72 -0.24 13.35 -9.15
N ALA A 73 -0.59 12.40 -8.27
CA ALA A 73 0.38 11.62 -7.51
C ALA A 73 1.23 10.70 -8.41
N THR A 74 0.66 10.16 -9.49
CA THR A 74 1.37 9.35 -10.48
C THR A 74 2.32 10.23 -11.29
N VAL A 75 1.84 11.38 -11.78
CA VAL A 75 2.69 12.34 -12.53
C VAL A 75 3.86 12.80 -11.67
N ARG A 76 3.62 13.14 -10.40
CA ARG A 76 4.68 13.53 -9.45
C ARG A 76 5.70 12.41 -9.24
N ARG A 77 5.26 11.14 -9.15
CA ARG A 77 6.17 9.99 -9.01
C ARG A 77 7.06 9.83 -10.24
N ARG A 78 6.52 10.06 -11.45
CA ARG A 78 7.29 10.06 -12.71
C ARG A 78 8.39 11.12 -12.71
N VAL A 79 8.10 12.33 -12.25
CA VAL A 79 9.13 13.38 -12.08
C VAL A 79 10.24 12.90 -11.13
N TYR A 80 9.89 12.28 -10.00
CA TYR A 80 10.89 11.75 -9.08
C TYR A 80 11.70 10.58 -9.66
N ALA A 81 11.11 9.75 -10.49
CA ALA A 81 11.81 8.67 -11.17
C ALA A 81 12.82 9.23 -12.18
N ILE A 82 12.41 10.21 -13.02
CA ILE A 82 13.30 10.92 -13.97
C ILE A 82 14.46 11.58 -13.23
N ARG A 83 14.18 12.33 -12.15
CA ARG A 83 15.18 12.92 -11.25
C ARG A 83 16.19 11.90 -10.79
N LYS A 84 15.70 10.76 -10.30
CA LYS A 84 16.55 9.75 -9.71
C LYS A 84 17.53 9.17 -10.73
N VAL A 85 17.12 8.93 -11.97
CA VAL A 85 18.02 8.43 -13.00
C VAL A 85 19.04 9.48 -13.41
N HIS A 86 18.66 10.76 -13.58
CA HIS A 86 19.65 11.83 -13.84
C HIS A 86 20.73 11.89 -12.75
N GLN A 87 20.32 11.80 -11.47
CA GLN A 87 21.27 11.79 -10.35
C GLN A 87 22.20 10.58 -10.37
N LEU A 88 21.69 9.38 -10.66
CA LEU A 88 22.49 8.16 -10.73
C LEU A 88 23.50 8.21 -11.87
N LEU A 89 23.09 8.72 -13.03
CA LEU A 89 23.94 8.91 -14.20
C LEU A 89 24.86 10.15 -14.10
N ARG A 90 24.75 10.94 -13.01
CA ARG A 90 25.48 12.19 -12.81
C ARG A 90 25.28 13.21 -13.95
N LEU A 91 24.07 13.23 -14.49
CA LEU A 91 23.67 14.16 -15.54
C LEU A 91 23.01 15.41 -14.96
N PRO A 92 23.02 16.54 -15.67
CA PRO A 92 22.22 17.71 -15.30
C PRO A 92 20.75 17.30 -15.11
N ASP A 93 20.17 17.66 -13.98
CA ASP A 93 18.80 17.28 -13.62
C ASP A 93 17.82 18.41 -13.95
N PRO A 94 16.98 18.26 -15.00
CA PRO A 94 16.03 19.30 -15.40
C PRO A 94 14.86 19.45 -14.42
N THR A 95 14.64 18.47 -13.55
CA THR A 95 13.41 18.40 -12.75
C THR A 95 13.33 19.40 -11.60
N TYR A 96 14.39 20.19 -11.38
CA TYR A 96 14.39 21.30 -10.43
C TYR A 96 14.01 22.64 -11.09
N ASP A 97 13.88 22.68 -12.41
CA ASP A 97 13.49 23.87 -13.13
C ASP A 97 12.06 24.33 -12.79
N GLU A 98 11.86 25.65 -12.75
CA GLU A 98 10.55 26.22 -12.36
C GLU A 98 9.48 25.91 -13.41
N ASP A 99 9.81 25.78 -14.68
CA ASP A 99 8.85 25.44 -15.73
C ASP A 99 8.23 24.05 -15.50
N ILE A 100 9.03 23.10 -14.99
CA ILE A 100 8.51 21.79 -14.61
C ILE A 100 7.59 21.88 -13.38
N ASN A 101 7.96 22.69 -12.39
CA ASN A 101 7.12 22.94 -11.22
C ASN A 101 5.78 23.60 -11.62
N LEU A 102 5.83 24.58 -12.50
CA LEU A 102 4.63 25.28 -13.02
C LEU A 102 3.76 24.34 -13.84
N THR A 103 4.36 23.53 -14.71
CA THR A 103 3.64 22.51 -15.49
C THR A 103 2.93 21.51 -14.58
N PHE A 104 3.61 20.99 -13.57
CA PHE A 104 2.99 20.09 -12.60
C PHE A 104 1.88 20.78 -11.79
N ARG A 105 2.06 22.06 -11.40
CA ARG A 105 1.01 22.84 -10.71
C ARG A 105 -0.22 23.02 -11.58
N ARG A 106 -0.07 23.28 -12.89
CA ARG A 106 -1.20 23.39 -13.85
C ARG A 106 -1.96 22.07 -13.93
N ILE A 107 -1.25 20.94 -14.12
CA ILE A 107 -1.86 19.59 -14.13
C ILE A 107 -2.61 19.31 -12.83
N ARG A 108 -2.03 19.64 -11.68
CA ARG A 108 -2.70 19.45 -10.39
C ARG A 108 -3.94 20.29 -10.22
N ARG A 109 -3.95 21.53 -10.71
CA ARG A 109 -5.09 22.44 -10.63
C ARG A 109 -6.22 22.08 -11.60
N SER A 110 -5.90 21.53 -12.77
CA SER A 110 -6.92 21.05 -13.71
C SER A 110 -7.66 19.80 -13.18
N LYS A 111 -7.10 19.10 -12.21
CA LYS A 111 -7.68 17.90 -11.58
C LYS A 111 -8.42 18.30 -10.30
N THR A 112 -9.70 18.60 -10.42
CA THR A 112 -10.55 18.99 -9.27
C THR A 112 -11.12 17.80 -8.49
N SER A 113 -10.80 16.58 -8.88
CA SER A 113 -11.37 15.39 -8.24
C SER A 113 -10.72 15.08 -6.90
N ARG A 114 -11.56 14.88 -5.89
CA ARG A 114 -11.15 14.35 -4.59
C ARG A 114 -10.53 12.96 -4.80
N PRO A 115 -9.34 12.65 -4.22
CA PRO A 115 -8.78 11.31 -4.30
C PRO A 115 -9.78 10.27 -3.78
N ARG A 116 -10.07 9.25 -4.58
CA ARG A 116 -11.01 8.19 -4.20
C ARG A 116 -10.41 7.41 -3.01
N GLN A 117 -11.11 7.42 -1.89
CA GLN A 117 -10.76 6.63 -0.72
C GLN A 117 -11.39 5.24 -0.84
N ALA A 118 -10.69 4.22 -0.33
CA ALA A 118 -11.27 2.91 -0.22
C ALA A 118 -12.47 2.92 0.74
N LYS A 119 -13.52 2.16 0.43
CA LYS A 119 -14.65 1.93 1.33
C LYS A 119 -14.16 1.26 2.60
N GLY A 120 -14.56 1.79 3.77
CA GLY A 120 -14.22 1.21 5.07
C GLY A 120 -14.90 -0.14 5.28
N MET A 121 -14.13 -1.15 5.65
CA MET A 121 -14.68 -2.40 6.18
C MET A 121 -14.99 -2.19 7.66
N THR A 122 -16.14 -1.57 7.96
CA THR A 122 -16.63 -1.37 9.32
C THR A 122 -16.98 -2.70 9.98
N LYS A 123 -17.25 -2.69 11.30
CA LYS A 123 -17.65 -3.89 12.05
C LYS A 123 -18.84 -4.61 11.40
N SER A 124 -19.84 -3.86 10.88
CA SER A 124 -20.97 -4.44 10.17
C SER A 124 -20.56 -5.21 8.91
N TYR A 125 -19.61 -4.66 8.12
CA TYR A 125 -19.06 -5.37 6.97
C TYR A 125 -18.17 -6.54 7.40
N LEU A 126 -17.36 -6.37 8.45
CA LEU A 126 -16.54 -7.46 8.98
C LEU A 126 -17.42 -8.66 9.35
N ASP A 127 -18.50 -8.45 10.10
CA ASP A 127 -19.42 -9.51 10.53
C ASP A 127 -20.03 -10.23 9.30
N LYS A 128 -20.48 -9.50 8.29
CA LYS A 128 -20.97 -10.08 7.02
C LYS A 128 -19.88 -10.88 6.30
N PHE A 129 -18.64 -10.37 6.26
CA PHE A 129 -17.53 -11.01 5.54
C PHE A 129 -17.04 -12.27 6.27
N LEU A 130 -17.10 -12.30 7.58
CA LEU A 130 -16.84 -13.51 8.37
C LEU A 130 -17.91 -14.59 8.15
N ALA A 131 -19.18 -14.21 8.10
CA ALA A 131 -20.30 -15.13 7.93
C ALA A 131 -20.30 -15.88 6.58
N VAL A 132 -19.74 -15.28 5.54
CA VAL A 132 -19.68 -15.89 4.18
C VAL A 132 -18.42 -16.71 3.92
N GLN A 133 -17.52 -16.83 4.90
CA GLN A 133 -16.35 -17.69 4.71
C GLN A 133 -16.75 -19.16 4.79
N PRO A 134 -16.19 -20.02 3.93
CA PRO A 134 -16.51 -21.45 3.92
C PRO A 134 -16.03 -22.13 5.21
N ASP A 135 -16.70 -23.25 5.55
CA ASP A 135 -16.29 -24.09 6.67
C ASP A 135 -15.22 -25.11 6.24
N ASN A 136 -14.01 -24.60 6.05
CA ASN A 136 -12.84 -25.35 5.62
C ASN A 136 -11.55 -24.57 6.00
N PRO A 137 -10.36 -25.13 5.78
CA PRO A 137 -9.11 -24.46 6.14
C PRO A 137 -8.89 -23.07 5.54
N TRP A 138 -9.37 -22.83 4.32
CA TRP A 138 -9.30 -21.50 3.72
C TRP A 138 -10.18 -20.50 4.47
N GLY A 139 -11.37 -20.94 4.92
CA GLY A 139 -12.27 -20.12 5.71
C GLY A 139 -11.71 -19.81 7.10
N LEU A 140 -11.09 -20.78 7.79
CA LEU A 140 -10.41 -20.54 9.08
C LEU A 140 -9.34 -19.44 8.91
N ARG A 141 -8.42 -19.61 7.95
CA ARG A 141 -7.41 -18.59 7.66
C ARG A 141 -8.02 -17.24 7.34
N ASN A 142 -9.03 -17.22 6.49
CA ASN A 142 -9.62 -15.97 6.00
C ASN A 142 -10.35 -15.22 7.11
N LYS A 143 -11.10 -15.92 7.97
CA LYS A 143 -11.75 -15.34 9.17
C LYS A 143 -10.70 -14.72 10.09
N ALA A 144 -9.64 -15.46 10.41
CA ALA A 144 -8.54 -14.97 11.24
C ALA A 144 -7.86 -13.72 10.62
N MET A 145 -7.57 -13.74 9.31
CA MET A 145 -6.94 -12.62 8.61
C MET A 145 -7.81 -11.37 8.60
N LEU A 146 -9.11 -11.49 8.31
CA LEU A 146 -10.04 -10.37 8.27
C LEU A 146 -10.20 -9.73 9.65
N SER A 147 -10.38 -10.55 10.68
CA SER A 147 -10.57 -10.08 12.06
C SER A 147 -9.28 -9.45 12.62
N LEU A 148 -8.14 -10.10 12.43
CA LEU A 148 -6.85 -9.59 12.91
C LEU A 148 -6.45 -8.29 12.20
N GLY A 149 -6.61 -8.23 10.88
CA GLY A 149 -6.29 -7.03 10.11
C GLY A 149 -7.16 -5.82 10.48
N TYR A 150 -8.40 -6.06 10.85
CA TYR A 150 -9.33 -5.05 11.35
C TYR A 150 -8.92 -4.58 12.76
N ASP A 151 -8.76 -5.47 13.73
CA ASP A 151 -8.45 -5.12 15.13
C ASP A 151 -7.08 -4.41 15.25
N LEU A 152 -6.08 -4.88 14.50
CA LEU A 152 -4.75 -4.28 14.53
C LEU A 152 -4.59 -3.04 13.64
N LEU A 153 -5.61 -2.64 12.88
CA LEU A 153 -5.52 -1.55 11.90
C LEU A 153 -4.29 -1.68 10.98
N THR A 154 -3.96 -2.88 10.54
CA THR A 154 -2.76 -3.14 9.76
C THR A 154 -2.90 -2.71 8.30
N ARG A 155 -1.77 -2.34 7.68
CA ARG A 155 -1.65 -2.37 6.22
C ARG A 155 -1.57 -3.82 5.76
N ARG A 156 -1.99 -4.10 4.53
CA ARG A 156 -1.94 -5.46 3.96
C ARG A 156 -0.53 -6.10 4.03
N SER A 157 0.52 -5.31 3.79
CA SER A 157 1.90 -5.80 3.88
C SER A 157 2.35 -6.06 5.33
N GLU A 158 1.84 -5.31 6.30
CA GLU A 158 2.08 -5.55 7.71
C GLU A 158 1.40 -6.85 8.16
N LEU A 159 0.14 -7.07 7.76
CA LEU A 159 -0.64 -8.26 8.12
C LEU A 159 0.01 -9.56 7.65
N VAL A 160 0.45 -9.62 6.39
CA VAL A 160 1.07 -10.85 5.85
C VAL A 160 2.49 -11.08 6.34
N ALA A 161 3.12 -10.06 6.93
CA ALA A 161 4.47 -10.15 7.48
C ALA A 161 4.51 -10.60 8.94
N ILE A 162 3.36 -10.66 9.63
CA ILE A 162 3.30 -11.11 11.03
C ILE A 162 3.76 -12.57 11.10
N THR A 163 4.64 -12.86 12.04
CA THR A 163 5.11 -14.21 12.37
C THR A 163 4.40 -14.73 13.63
N VAL A 164 4.53 -16.02 13.92
CA VAL A 164 3.98 -16.60 15.16
C VAL A 164 4.66 -16.01 16.39
N GLU A 165 5.95 -15.75 16.31
CA GLU A 165 6.73 -15.13 17.41
C GLU A 165 6.26 -13.70 17.76
N ASP A 166 5.58 -13.04 16.82
CA ASP A 166 5.04 -11.69 17.05
C ASP A 166 3.76 -11.71 17.88
N VAL A 167 3.15 -12.88 18.12
CA VAL A 167 1.85 -13.04 18.73
C VAL A 167 1.99 -13.63 20.14
N GLU A 168 1.55 -12.87 21.12
CA GLU A 168 1.45 -13.30 22.52
C GLU A 168 -0.02 -13.54 22.87
N PHE A 169 -0.35 -14.77 23.27
CA PHE A 169 -1.66 -15.17 23.75
C PHE A 169 -1.83 -14.76 25.22
N ARG A 170 -2.90 -14.05 25.53
CA ARG A 170 -3.17 -13.52 26.85
C ARG A 170 -4.23 -14.36 27.57
N SER A 171 -4.22 -14.30 28.91
CA SER A 171 -5.20 -15.01 29.76
C SER A 171 -6.65 -14.53 29.59
N ASP A 172 -6.85 -13.32 29.04
CA ASP A 172 -8.16 -12.75 28.75
C ASP A 172 -8.67 -13.10 27.34
N GLU A 173 -8.06 -14.08 26.68
CA GLU A 173 -8.40 -14.57 25.32
C GLU A 173 -8.13 -13.53 24.21
N THR A 174 -7.50 -12.41 24.53
CA THR A 174 -7.03 -11.43 23.53
C THR A 174 -5.61 -11.77 23.11
N LEU A 175 -5.15 -11.11 22.01
CA LEU A 175 -3.78 -11.22 21.57
C LEU A 175 -3.07 -9.88 21.74
N ARG A 176 -1.79 -9.94 22.11
CA ARG A 176 -0.85 -8.84 22.01
C ARG A 176 0.06 -9.13 20.81
N VAL A 177 0.10 -8.23 19.82
CA VAL A 177 0.81 -8.47 18.56
C VAL A 177 1.83 -7.37 18.31
N LEU A 178 3.08 -7.78 18.03
CA LEU A 178 4.15 -6.89 17.59
C LEU A 178 4.13 -6.73 16.07
N ILE A 179 3.93 -5.53 15.58
CA ILE A 179 4.04 -5.19 14.15
C ILE A 179 5.42 -4.58 13.93
N ARG A 180 6.39 -5.39 13.46
CA ARG A 180 7.82 -5.08 13.45
C ARG A 180 8.19 -3.92 12.54
N ARG A 181 7.64 -3.87 11.32
CA ARG A 181 7.99 -2.85 10.31
C ARG A 181 6.76 -2.31 9.61
N SER A 182 6.77 -1.02 9.36
CA SER A 182 5.77 -0.37 8.53
C SER A 182 6.42 0.53 7.47
N LYS A 183 5.65 0.90 6.43
CA LYS A 183 6.10 1.87 5.41
C LYS A 183 6.56 3.20 6.02
N THR A 184 6.04 3.58 7.18
CA THR A 184 6.33 4.83 7.89
C THR A 184 7.31 4.65 9.05
N ASP A 185 7.87 3.45 9.20
CA ASP A 185 8.83 3.10 10.22
C ASP A 185 10.03 2.36 9.60
N PRO A 186 10.91 3.08 8.86
CA PRO A 186 12.09 2.50 8.24
C PRO A 186 13.09 1.97 9.28
N GLY A 187 13.12 2.56 10.48
CA GLY A 187 14.00 2.15 11.58
C GLY A 187 13.58 0.84 12.25
N GLY A 188 12.37 0.34 11.97
CA GLY A 188 11.91 -0.94 12.49
C GLY A 188 11.65 -0.97 13.99
N TYR A 189 11.31 0.18 14.62
CA TYR A 189 10.92 0.21 16.05
C TYR A 189 9.65 -0.60 16.32
N GLY A 190 8.81 -0.73 15.30
CA GLY A 190 7.56 -1.47 15.39
C GLY A 190 6.50 -0.77 16.26
N ARG A 191 5.39 -1.45 16.42
CA ARG A 191 4.34 -1.08 17.38
C ARG A 191 3.65 -2.32 17.93
N VAL A 192 3.17 -2.21 19.16
CA VAL A 192 2.33 -3.22 19.78
C VAL A 192 0.86 -2.82 19.59
N ALA A 193 0.02 -3.78 19.25
CA ALA A 193 -1.43 -3.62 19.19
C ALA A 193 -2.12 -4.83 19.82
N PHE A 194 -3.39 -4.65 20.21
CA PHE A 194 -4.17 -5.65 20.90
C PHE A 194 -5.42 -6.01 20.08
N THR A 195 -5.95 -7.18 20.31
CA THR A 195 -7.12 -7.69 19.59
C THR A 195 -8.34 -7.83 20.51
N SER A 196 -9.51 -8.05 19.90
CA SER A 196 -10.69 -8.55 20.58
C SER A 196 -10.54 -10.05 20.90
N LYS A 197 -11.36 -10.56 21.84
CA LYS A 197 -11.46 -11.99 22.14
C LYS A 197 -11.83 -12.82 20.90
N ARG A 198 -12.81 -12.33 20.11
CA ARG A 198 -13.18 -12.97 18.82
C ARG A 198 -11.97 -13.23 17.93
N THR A 199 -11.09 -12.25 17.78
CA THR A 199 -9.89 -12.40 16.97
C THR A 199 -8.93 -13.41 17.58
N GLY A 200 -8.79 -13.41 18.91
CA GLY A 200 -8.01 -14.43 19.62
C GLY A 200 -8.48 -15.84 19.29
N THR A 201 -9.78 -16.11 19.43
CA THR A 201 -10.39 -17.40 19.09
C THR A 201 -10.12 -17.80 17.63
N LEU A 202 -10.41 -16.91 16.67
CA LEU A 202 -10.24 -17.19 15.24
C LEU A 202 -8.78 -17.47 14.87
N VAL A 203 -7.82 -16.78 15.49
CA VAL A 203 -6.39 -17.02 15.27
C VAL A 203 -5.97 -18.36 15.89
N THR A 204 -6.49 -18.72 17.06
CA THR A 204 -6.24 -20.01 17.71
C THR A 204 -6.76 -21.16 16.83
N GLU A 205 -8.01 -21.11 16.37
CA GLU A 205 -8.59 -22.13 15.47
C GLU A 205 -7.75 -22.31 14.19
N TRP A 206 -7.27 -21.20 13.62
CA TRP A 206 -6.39 -21.24 12.46
C TRP A 206 -5.05 -21.92 12.78
N LEU A 207 -4.43 -21.61 13.91
CA LEU A 207 -3.15 -22.17 14.33
C LEU A 207 -3.26 -23.65 14.73
N GLU A 208 -4.35 -24.07 15.36
CA GLU A 208 -4.64 -25.45 15.68
C GLU A 208 -4.70 -26.31 14.40
N TRP A 209 -5.35 -25.82 13.34
CA TRP A 209 -5.38 -26.53 12.07
C TRP A 209 -4.03 -26.51 11.36
N ARG A 210 -3.37 -25.33 11.29
CA ARG A 210 -2.13 -25.14 10.55
C ARG A 210 -0.91 -25.76 11.22
N GLY A 211 -0.91 -25.86 12.53
CA GLY A 211 0.24 -26.15 13.37
C GLY A 211 1.09 -24.91 13.69
N TYR A 212 1.93 -25.01 14.73
CA TYR A 212 2.73 -23.89 15.27
C TYR A 212 4.14 -23.80 14.70
N ASN A 213 4.58 -24.78 13.91
CA ASN A 213 5.97 -24.94 13.48
C ASN A 213 6.37 -24.06 12.27
N PHE A 214 5.45 -23.23 11.76
CA PHE A 214 5.72 -22.34 10.62
C PHE A 214 5.98 -20.92 11.11
N GLU A 215 6.96 -20.25 10.51
CA GLU A 215 7.31 -18.88 10.84
C GLU A 215 6.16 -17.88 10.54
N PRO A 216 5.58 -17.81 9.32
CA PRO A 216 4.54 -16.84 9.02
C PRO A 216 3.24 -17.18 9.75
N LEU A 217 2.59 -16.20 10.39
CA LEU A 217 1.27 -16.38 11.01
C LEU A 217 0.24 -16.84 9.97
N PHE A 218 0.26 -16.26 8.79
CA PHE A 218 -0.62 -16.63 7.67
C PHE A 218 0.18 -17.15 6.49
N CYS A 219 -0.19 -18.30 6.00
CA CYS A 219 0.51 -19.02 4.94
C CYS A 219 -0.46 -19.49 3.84
N PRO A 220 0.06 -19.81 2.63
CA PRO A 220 -0.73 -20.47 1.61
C PRO A 220 -1.18 -21.85 2.02
N ILE A 221 -2.28 -22.31 1.45
CA ILE A 221 -2.77 -23.69 1.52
C ILE A 221 -2.68 -24.28 0.13
N TYR A 222 -1.99 -25.40 0.00
CA TYR A 222 -1.85 -26.11 -1.26
C TYR A 222 -2.21 -27.58 -1.05
N GLN A 223 -3.09 -28.13 -1.87
CA GLN A 223 -3.58 -29.53 -1.78
C GLN A 223 -4.04 -29.91 -0.35
N GLY A 224 -4.72 -28.99 0.35
CA GLY A 224 -5.22 -29.22 1.71
C GLY A 224 -4.17 -29.09 2.83
N HIS A 225 -2.93 -28.73 2.53
CA HIS A 225 -1.85 -28.59 3.51
C HIS A 225 -1.35 -27.15 3.56
N ALA A 226 -0.99 -26.69 4.76
CA ALA A 226 -0.32 -25.40 4.96
C ALA A 226 1.11 -25.45 4.39
N VAL A 227 1.54 -24.35 3.74
CA VAL A 227 2.88 -24.23 3.16
C VAL A 227 3.67 -23.17 3.90
N ASN A 228 4.83 -23.50 4.46
CA ASN A 228 5.68 -22.57 5.22
C ASN A 228 6.26 -21.46 4.34
N ARG A 229 5.43 -20.50 3.99
CA ARG A 229 5.78 -19.32 3.17
C ARG A 229 4.82 -18.19 3.49
N HIS A 230 5.31 -16.94 3.48
CA HIS A 230 4.45 -15.77 3.58
C HIS A 230 3.47 -15.67 2.41
N LEU A 231 2.28 -15.17 2.71
CA LEU A 231 1.31 -14.78 1.69
C LEU A 231 1.77 -13.51 0.96
N SER A 232 1.37 -13.38 -0.31
CA SER A 232 1.45 -12.10 -1.00
C SER A 232 0.46 -11.10 -0.37
N ASP A 233 0.86 -9.84 -0.27
CA ASP A 233 -0.01 -8.77 0.23
C ASP A 233 -1.23 -8.53 -0.67
N THR A 234 -1.17 -8.92 -1.95
CA THR A 234 -2.32 -8.90 -2.87
C THR A 234 -3.40 -9.90 -2.46
N THR A 235 -3.05 -10.98 -1.77
CA THR A 235 -4.01 -11.97 -1.23
C THR A 235 -5.03 -11.29 -0.32
N VAL A 236 -4.62 -10.34 0.52
CA VAL A 236 -5.51 -9.57 1.40
C VAL A 236 -6.55 -8.79 0.60
N LYS A 237 -6.13 -8.12 -0.50
CA LYS A 237 -7.06 -7.40 -1.38
C LYS A 237 -8.07 -8.35 -2.03
N HIS A 238 -7.62 -9.49 -2.51
CA HIS A 238 -8.50 -10.49 -3.13
C HIS A 238 -9.47 -11.10 -2.12
N LEU A 239 -9.00 -11.37 -0.90
CA LEU A 239 -9.84 -11.86 0.19
C LEU A 239 -11.00 -10.90 0.50
N ILE A 240 -10.70 -9.61 0.71
CA ILE A 240 -11.72 -8.60 1.01
C ILE A 240 -12.74 -8.49 -0.13
N LYS A 241 -12.29 -8.42 -1.39
CA LYS A 241 -13.18 -8.33 -2.53
C LYS A 241 -14.03 -9.58 -2.74
N SER A 242 -13.46 -10.77 -2.56
CA SER A 242 -14.19 -12.04 -2.62
C SER A 242 -15.23 -12.12 -1.50
N ALA A 243 -14.89 -11.74 -0.28
CA ALA A 243 -15.82 -11.70 0.84
C ALA A 243 -16.97 -10.72 0.58
N ALA A 244 -16.67 -9.53 0.04
CA ALA A 244 -17.70 -8.55 -0.33
C ALA A 244 -18.65 -9.09 -1.42
N LYS A 245 -18.09 -9.74 -2.45
CA LYS A 245 -18.89 -10.40 -3.50
C LYS A 245 -19.78 -11.51 -2.94
N ASN A 246 -19.21 -12.39 -2.12
CA ASN A 246 -19.94 -13.51 -1.52
C ASN A 246 -21.01 -13.06 -0.51
N ALA A 247 -20.83 -11.89 0.10
CA ALA A 247 -21.81 -11.25 0.96
C ALA A 247 -22.96 -10.56 0.17
N GLY A 248 -22.97 -10.67 -1.17
CA GLY A 248 -24.02 -10.14 -2.02
C GLY A 248 -23.99 -8.62 -2.21
N LEU A 249 -22.83 -7.97 -2.03
CA LEU A 249 -22.70 -6.53 -2.26
C LEU A 249 -22.76 -6.20 -3.75
N ASP A 250 -23.25 -4.99 -4.07
CA ASP A 250 -23.24 -4.46 -5.43
C ASP A 250 -21.82 -4.44 -6.03
N PRO A 251 -21.64 -4.74 -7.33
CA PRO A 251 -20.31 -4.72 -7.97
C PRO A 251 -19.53 -3.42 -7.81
N ASN A 252 -20.20 -2.26 -7.77
CA ASN A 252 -19.55 -0.97 -7.52
C ASN A 252 -18.99 -0.90 -6.10
N ASP A 253 -19.78 -1.34 -5.12
CA ASP A 253 -19.34 -1.45 -3.74
C ASP A 253 -18.15 -2.40 -3.59
N VAL A 254 -18.18 -3.56 -4.24
CA VAL A 254 -17.06 -4.52 -4.27
C VAL A 254 -15.80 -3.86 -4.84
N ASN A 255 -15.94 -3.01 -5.87
CA ASN A 255 -14.81 -2.31 -6.47
C ASN A 255 -14.20 -1.26 -5.54
N ASP A 256 -14.97 -0.67 -4.65
CA ASP A 256 -14.52 0.33 -3.68
C ASP A 256 -13.74 -0.26 -2.52
N PHE A 257 -13.89 -1.56 -2.25
CA PHE A 257 -13.04 -2.23 -1.28
C PHE A 257 -11.62 -2.46 -1.80
N SER A 258 -10.65 -2.32 -0.91
CA SER A 258 -9.23 -2.51 -1.21
C SER A 258 -8.49 -3.13 -0.01
N GLY A 259 -7.19 -3.36 -0.14
CA GLY A 259 -6.35 -3.80 0.99
C GLY A 259 -6.20 -2.79 2.13
N HIS A 260 -6.75 -1.58 1.99
CA HIS A 260 -6.81 -0.57 3.06
C HIS A 260 -8.15 -0.55 3.79
N SER A 261 -9.15 -1.27 3.31
CA SER A 261 -10.54 -1.20 3.81
C SER A 261 -10.68 -1.61 5.27
N MET A 262 -9.94 -2.60 5.74
CA MET A 262 -9.91 -2.99 7.15
C MET A 262 -9.47 -1.82 8.03
N ARG A 263 -8.37 -1.19 7.67
CA ARG A 263 -7.77 -0.07 8.39
C ARG A 263 -8.65 1.18 8.37
N VAL A 264 -9.33 1.44 7.24
CA VAL A 264 -10.29 2.55 7.11
C VAL A 264 -11.50 2.30 8.01
N GLY A 265 -12.14 1.14 7.93
CA GLY A 265 -13.33 0.79 8.69
C GLY A 265 -13.08 0.76 10.20
N ALA A 266 -11.99 0.13 10.64
CA ALA A 266 -11.63 0.09 12.05
C ALA A 266 -11.38 1.50 12.63
N ALA A 267 -10.70 2.40 11.89
CA ALA A 267 -10.51 3.78 12.34
C ALA A 267 -11.85 4.54 12.47
N GLN A 268 -12.78 4.32 11.52
CA GLN A 268 -14.10 4.92 11.54
C GLN A 268 -14.94 4.41 12.73
N ASP A 269 -14.87 3.10 13.00
CA ASP A 269 -15.59 2.50 14.13
C ASP A 269 -15.04 2.94 15.49
N LEU A 270 -13.70 3.10 15.61
CA LEU A 270 -13.09 3.65 16.83
C LEU A 270 -13.52 5.11 17.05
N LEU A 271 -13.61 5.93 15.99
CA LEU A 271 -14.13 7.28 16.11
C LEU A 271 -15.60 7.28 16.55
N LYS A 272 -16.45 6.42 15.95
CA LYS A 272 -17.86 6.27 16.32
C LYS A 272 -18.02 5.78 17.78
N ALA A 273 -17.09 4.97 18.26
CA ALA A 273 -17.06 4.50 19.66
C ALA A 273 -16.58 5.58 20.66
N GLY A 274 -16.26 6.80 20.19
CA GLY A 274 -15.86 7.91 21.04
C GLY A 274 -14.38 7.92 21.44
N HIS A 275 -13.54 7.08 20.80
CA HIS A 275 -12.09 7.15 21.06
C HIS A 275 -11.49 8.44 20.53
N ASP A 276 -10.61 9.05 21.30
CA ASP A 276 -9.90 10.24 20.90
C ASP A 276 -8.90 9.99 19.76
N THR A 277 -8.55 11.06 19.06
CA THR A 277 -7.64 11.00 17.91
C THR A 277 -6.26 10.42 18.26
N ALA A 278 -5.74 10.71 19.47
CA ALA A 278 -4.44 10.21 19.89
C ALA A 278 -4.48 8.69 20.12
N ALA A 279 -5.55 8.18 20.73
CA ALA A 279 -5.77 6.74 20.89
C ALA A 279 -5.85 6.01 19.54
N ILE A 280 -6.61 6.57 18.57
CA ILE A 280 -6.73 6.00 17.23
C ILE A 280 -5.39 6.04 16.50
N MET A 281 -4.65 7.16 16.58
CA MET A 281 -3.30 7.29 16.00
C MET A 281 -2.34 6.25 16.55
N ARG A 282 -2.34 6.05 17.87
CA ARG A 282 -1.50 5.07 18.55
C ARG A 282 -1.87 3.65 18.12
N ALA A 283 -3.16 3.30 18.14
CA ALA A 283 -3.63 1.98 17.75
C ALA A 283 -3.26 1.62 16.30
N GLY A 284 -3.37 2.56 15.37
CA GLY A 284 -3.04 2.34 13.96
C GLY A 284 -1.60 2.67 13.57
N GLY A 285 -0.79 3.28 14.45
CA GLY A 285 0.58 3.71 14.16
C GLY A 285 0.64 4.86 13.14
N TRP A 286 -0.29 5.82 13.23
CA TRP A 286 -0.21 7.06 12.47
C TRP A 286 0.68 8.07 13.17
N LYS A 287 1.66 8.65 12.44
CA LYS A 287 2.57 9.69 12.94
C LYS A 287 2.06 11.12 12.67
N SER A 288 0.98 11.26 11.88
CA SER A 288 0.42 12.55 11.49
C SER A 288 -1.11 12.52 11.50
N ILE A 289 -1.70 13.51 12.14
CA ILE A 289 -3.15 13.71 12.18
C ILE A 289 -3.72 13.94 10.77
N ASN A 290 -3.00 14.67 9.91
CA ASN A 290 -3.42 14.92 8.53
C ASN A 290 -3.55 13.65 7.69
N VAL A 291 -2.82 12.59 8.05
CA VAL A 291 -2.97 11.28 7.41
C VAL A 291 -4.19 10.57 7.97
N LEU A 292 -4.40 10.59 9.29
CA LEU A 292 -5.55 9.95 9.92
C LEU A 292 -6.87 10.59 9.45
N THR A 293 -6.97 11.92 9.40
CA THR A 293 -8.20 12.61 8.99
C THR A 293 -8.72 12.14 7.64
N ARG A 294 -7.84 11.78 6.70
CA ARG A 294 -8.25 11.19 5.41
C ARG A 294 -8.98 9.86 5.59
N TYR A 295 -8.61 9.05 6.57
CA TYR A 295 -9.28 7.77 6.87
C TYR A 295 -10.66 7.99 7.52
N LEU A 296 -10.81 9.10 8.23
CA LEU A 296 -12.03 9.45 8.96
C LEU A 296 -13.01 10.30 8.12
N GLU A 297 -12.59 10.84 6.99
CA GLU A 297 -13.40 11.75 6.15
C GLU A 297 -14.79 11.20 5.76
N ASN A 298 -14.92 9.88 5.61
CA ASN A 298 -16.17 9.21 5.27
C ASN A 298 -16.80 8.51 6.49
N ALA A 299 -16.32 8.80 7.70
CA ALA A 299 -17.01 8.34 8.91
C ALA A 299 -18.31 9.13 9.05
N GLU A 300 -19.42 8.42 9.19
CA GLU A 300 -20.71 9.02 9.54
C GLU A 300 -20.66 9.47 10.99
N CYS A 301 -20.03 10.59 11.26
CA CYS A 301 -19.96 11.24 12.57
C CYS A 301 -20.59 12.63 12.44
N ASN A 302 -21.82 12.74 12.88
CA ASN A 302 -22.51 14.03 12.97
C ASN A 302 -22.15 14.66 14.32
N VAL A 303 -21.32 15.69 14.30
CA VAL A 303 -20.88 16.42 15.52
C VAL A 303 -21.98 17.25 16.16
N TRP A 304 -23.13 17.36 15.53
CA TRP A 304 -24.29 18.12 16.01
C TRP A 304 -25.36 17.23 16.68
N LEU A 305 -25.19 15.93 16.65
CA LEU A 305 -26.02 14.94 17.34
C LEU A 305 -25.27 14.36 18.53
#